data_92628fc21d578c1ed38fc56ff2fcbe03
#
_entry.id   92628fc21d578c1ed38fc56ff2fcbe03
#
_cell.length_a   1.000
_cell.length_b   1.000
_cell.length_c   1.000
_cell.angle_alpha   90.00
_cell.angle_beta   90.00
_cell.angle_gamma   90.00
#
_symmetry.space_group_name_H-M   'P 1'
#
loop_
_entity.id
_entity.type
_entity.pdbx_description
1 polymer ?
#
loop_
_entity_poly.entity_id
_entity_poly.type
_entity_poly.pdbx_seq_one_letter_code
_entity_poly.pdbx_strand_id
1 'polypeptide(L)'
;MPYPLFCLILACGSILAGLLGSLTGLGGGVIIIPLLTLVFGVDIRYAIGASLVSVIATSSGAAAAYVREGFTNIRVGIFLEVATTLAAVGGAALAGLLSPSIIAVVFGAVIFFSAIQSLQAQHDISGADRPDSLSVRLRLNGEYPIAGKMQPYNVTGVVPGFLLMAGAGLISGLLGIGSGVVKVLAMDRIMRIPFKVSTTTSNFMIGVTACASAGIYLGRGYIEPSLAMPVMLGVLAGSLLGARYLARARTVVLRRVFAAVVILLAAEMIFNGLMGRF
;
A
#
# COMPACT_ATOMS: atom_id res chain seq x y z
N MET A 1 -26.64 -17.22 -1.67
CA MET A 1 -26.08 -17.02 -3.02
C MET A 1 -25.40 -18.29 -3.45
N PRO A 2 -25.54 -18.82 -4.69
CA PRO A 2 -24.74 -19.97 -5.14
C PRO A 2 -23.26 -19.62 -5.18
N TYR A 3 -22.42 -20.53 -4.68
CA TYR A 3 -20.99 -20.32 -4.54
C TYR A 3 -20.26 -19.81 -5.82
N PRO A 4 -20.54 -20.34 -7.04
CA PRO A 4 -19.90 -19.84 -8.24
C PRO A 4 -20.26 -18.39 -8.59
N LEU A 5 -21.49 -17.97 -8.30
CA LEU A 5 -21.92 -16.57 -8.52
C LEU A 5 -21.22 -15.63 -7.55
N PHE A 6 -21.05 -16.03 -6.30
CA PHE A 6 -20.28 -15.29 -5.30
C PHE A 6 -18.84 -15.08 -5.77
N CYS A 7 -18.15 -16.16 -6.18
CA CYS A 7 -16.78 -16.08 -6.69
C CYS A 7 -16.66 -15.19 -7.94
N LEU A 8 -17.64 -15.24 -8.83
CA LEU A 8 -17.64 -14.39 -10.04
C LEU A 8 -17.77 -12.91 -9.71
N ILE A 9 -18.72 -12.54 -8.84
CA ILE A 9 -18.92 -11.15 -8.43
C ILE A 9 -17.71 -10.65 -7.66
N LEU A 10 -17.14 -11.48 -6.80
CA LEU A 10 -15.93 -11.18 -6.04
C LEU A 10 -14.73 -10.96 -6.97
N ALA A 11 -14.52 -11.82 -7.96
CA ALA A 11 -13.46 -11.68 -8.94
C ALA A 11 -13.63 -10.41 -9.78
N CYS A 12 -14.83 -10.11 -10.27
CA CYS A 12 -15.11 -8.87 -11.02
C CYS A 12 -14.86 -7.61 -10.18
N GLY A 13 -15.35 -7.58 -8.94
CA GLY A 13 -15.10 -6.48 -8.00
C GLY A 13 -13.60 -6.31 -7.70
N SER A 14 -12.89 -7.44 -7.56
CA SER A 14 -11.43 -7.45 -7.34
C SER A 14 -10.64 -6.97 -8.55
N ILE A 15 -11.09 -7.26 -9.79
CA ILE A 15 -10.49 -6.72 -11.01
C ILE A 15 -10.62 -5.19 -11.03
N LEU A 16 -11.79 -4.66 -10.71
CA LEU A 16 -12.00 -3.21 -10.63
C LEU A 16 -11.14 -2.58 -9.53
N ALA A 17 -11.07 -3.21 -8.37
CA ALA A 17 -10.21 -2.76 -7.26
C ALA A 17 -8.72 -2.77 -7.65
N GLY A 18 -8.26 -3.80 -8.33
CA GLY A 18 -6.89 -3.92 -8.83
C GLY A 18 -6.57 -2.86 -9.89
N LEU A 19 -7.50 -2.63 -10.82
CA LEU A 19 -7.38 -1.60 -11.84
C LEU A 19 -7.25 -0.21 -11.21
N LEU A 20 -8.16 0.16 -10.32
CA LEU A 20 -8.14 1.45 -9.63
C LEU A 20 -6.94 1.60 -8.71
N GLY A 21 -6.58 0.54 -7.98
CA GLY A 21 -5.42 0.50 -7.08
C GLY A 21 -4.07 0.70 -7.80
N SER A 22 -3.92 0.10 -9.00
CA SER A 22 -2.70 0.23 -9.81
C SER A 22 -2.51 1.64 -10.36
N LEU A 23 -3.62 2.33 -10.65
CA LEU A 23 -3.61 3.70 -11.17
C LEU A 23 -3.11 4.72 -10.13
N THR A 24 -3.20 4.40 -8.85
CA THR A 24 -2.85 5.31 -7.74
C THR A 24 -1.58 4.93 -7.00
N GLY A 25 -1.05 3.73 -7.25
CA GLY A 25 0.12 3.20 -6.54
C GLY A 25 -0.13 2.81 -5.07
N LEU A 26 -1.42 2.77 -4.65
CA LEU A 26 -1.80 2.44 -3.27
C LEU A 26 -1.98 0.92 -3.04
N GLY A 27 -1.93 0.14 -4.10
CA GLY A 27 -2.30 -1.28 -4.07
C GLY A 27 -3.81 -1.50 -4.02
N GLY A 28 -4.27 -2.67 -4.46
CA GLY A 28 -5.70 -3.01 -4.49
C GLY A 28 -6.37 -3.14 -3.12
N GLY A 29 -5.58 -3.33 -2.06
CA GLY A 29 -6.08 -3.57 -0.70
C GLY A 29 -7.00 -2.49 -0.13
N VAL A 30 -6.76 -1.22 -0.50
CA VAL A 30 -7.57 -0.06 -0.07
C VAL A 30 -9.04 -0.18 -0.46
N ILE A 31 -9.34 -0.80 -1.60
CA ILE A 31 -10.72 -1.00 -2.10
C ILE A 31 -11.24 -2.38 -1.71
N ILE A 32 -10.37 -3.39 -1.68
CA ILE A 32 -10.77 -4.78 -1.39
C ILE A 32 -11.38 -4.92 0.00
N ILE A 33 -10.78 -4.31 1.02
CA ILE A 33 -11.28 -4.44 2.39
C ILE A 33 -12.68 -3.86 2.54
N PRO A 34 -12.99 -2.62 2.13
CA PRO A 34 -14.36 -2.12 2.14
C PRO A 34 -15.31 -2.94 1.25
N LEU A 35 -14.85 -3.40 0.09
CA LEU A 35 -15.68 -4.25 -0.79
C LEU A 35 -16.11 -5.52 -0.06
N LEU A 36 -15.19 -6.21 0.58
CA LEU A 36 -15.47 -7.45 1.30
C LEU A 36 -16.34 -7.21 2.54
N THR A 37 -16.06 -6.15 3.29
CA THR A 37 -16.78 -5.88 4.55
C THR A 37 -18.16 -5.26 4.32
N LEU A 38 -18.25 -4.23 3.48
CA LEU A 38 -19.50 -3.47 3.29
C LEU A 38 -20.47 -4.14 2.32
N VAL A 39 -19.95 -4.77 1.25
CA VAL A 39 -20.80 -5.38 0.22
C VAL A 39 -21.08 -6.85 0.50
N PHE A 40 -20.08 -7.60 0.95
CA PHE A 40 -20.21 -9.04 1.18
C PHE A 40 -20.43 -9.43 2.65
N GLY A 41 -20.35 -8.46 3.59
CA GLY A 41 -20.55 -8.72 5.01
C GLY A 41 -19.47 -9.63 5.63
N VAL A 42 -18.28 -9.69 5.03
CA VAL A 42 -17.15 -10.49 5.53
C VAL A 42 -16.53 -9.77 6.74
N ASP A 43 -16.23 -10.52 7.81
CA ASP A 43 -15.50 -9.96 8.95
C ASP A 43 -14.20 -9.30 8.47
N ILE A 44 -13.91 -8.12 9.02
CA ILE A 44 -12.79 -7.27 8.57
C ILE A 44 -11.43 -7.97 8.66
N ARG A 45 -11.25 -8.91 9.58
CA ARG A 45 -10.00 -9.65 9.74
C ARG A 45 -9.74 -10.60 8.56
N TYR A 46 -10.77 -11.27 8.08
CA TYR A 46 -10.68 -12.08 6.86
C TYR A 46 -10.51 -11.23 5.60
N ALA A 47 -11.16 -10.07 5.56
CA ALA A 47 -10.97 -9.10 4.48
C ALA A 47 -9.52 -8.60 4.43
N ILE A 48 -8.91 -8.31 5.59
CA ILE A 48 -7.49 -7.96 5.72
C ILE A 48 -6.61 -9.11 5.26
N GLY A 49 -6.88 -10.35 5.68
CA GLY A 49 -6.14 -11.53 5.26
C GLY A 49 -6.13 -11.70 3.73
N ALA A 50 -7.28 -11.60 3.08
CA ALA A 50 -7.40 -11.65 1.62
C ALA A 50 -6.68 -10.48 0.93
N SER A 51 -6.76 -9.28 1.51
CA SER A 51 -6.03 -8.09 1.03
C SER A 51 -4.51 -8.30 1.07
N LEU A 52 -3.96 -8.82 2.18
CA LEU A 52 -2.53 -9.08 2.30
C LEU A 52 -2.01 -10.02 1.20
N VAL A 53 -2.73 -11.11 0.92
CA VAL A 53 -2.36 -12.04 -0.16
C VAL A 53 -2.36 -11.34 -1.52
N SER A 54 -3.37 -10.52 -1.81
CA SER A 54 -3.44 -9.77 -3.07
C SER A 54 -2.36 -8.70 -3.20
N VAL A 55 -2.02 -8.04 -2.09
CA VAL A 55 -0.94 -7.03 -2.04
C VAL A 55 0.42 -7.66 -2.27
N ILE A 56 0.70 -8.85 -1.71
CA ILE A 56 1.94 -9.60 -1.97
C ILE A 56 2.07 -9.91 -3.46
N ALA A 57 1.01 -10.41 -4.09
CA ALA A 57 1.02 -10.77 -5.50
C ALA A 57 1.26 -9.54 -6.42
N THR A 58 0.54 -8.44 -6.18
CA THR A 58 0.64 -7.23 -7.01
C THR A 58 1.96 -6.50 -6.82
N SER A 59 2.46 -6.40 -5.59
CA SER A 59 3.73 -5.72 -5.31
C SER A 59 4.93 -6.49 -5.86
N SER A 60 4.91 -7.82 -5.82
CA SER A 60 5.97 -8.66 -6.38
C SER A 60 6.11 -8.44 -7.90
N GLY A 61 4.98 -8.36 -8.62
CA GLY A 61 4.97 -8.06 -10.05
C GLY A 61 5.49 -6.67 -10.38
N ALA A 62 5.05 -5.65 -9.64
CA ALA A 62 5.48 -4.27 -9.82
C ALA A 62 6.95 -4.06 -9.45
N ALA A 63 7.41 -4.66 -8.34
CA ALA A 63 8.80 -4.55 -7.89
C ALA A 63 9.79 -5.09 -8.93
N ALA A 64 9.49 -6.24 -9.55
CA ALA A 64 10.33 -6.84 -10.57
C ALA A 64 10.55 -5.91 -11.78
N ALA A 65 9.51 -5.19 -12.20
CA ALA A 65 9.60 -4.22 -13.29
C ALA A 65 10.44 -2.99 -12.89
N TYR A 66 10.17 -2.39 -11.74
CA TYR A 66 10.83 -1.16 -11.30
C TYR A 66 12.30 -1.33 -10.94
N VAL A 67 12.68 -2.51 -10.43
CA VAL A 67 14.09 -2.84 -10.18
C VAL A 67 14.87 -2.90 -11.50
N ARG A 68 14.29 -3.49 -12.55
CA ARG A 68 14.90 -3.52 -13.88
C ARG A 68 15.06 -2.14 -14.52
N GLU A 69 14.12 -1.22 -14.26
CA GLU A 69 14.18 0.15 -14.77
C GLU A 69 15.18 1.04 -14.03
N GLY A 70 15.77 0.59 -12.91
CA GLY A 70 16.79 1.31 -12.15
C GLY A 70 16.25 2.46 -11.29
N PHE A 71 14.93 2.55 -11.07
CA PHE A 71 14.34 3.57 -10.21
C PHE A 71 14.31 3.18 -8.73
N THR A 72 14.40 1.90 -8.40
CA THR A 72 14.28 1.42 -7.03
C THR A 72 15.60 1.54 -6.27
N ASN A 73 15.63 2.27 -5.16
CA ASN A 73 16.79 2.26 -4.25
C ASN A 73 16.67 1.09 -3.27
N ILE A 74 17.26 -0.03 -3.64
CA ILE A 74 17.23 -1.27 -2.85
C ILE A 74 17.84 -1.07 -1.46
N ARG A 75 18.92 -0.26 -1.32
CA ARG A 75 19.59 -0.02 -0.03
C ARG A 75 18.69 0.73 0.94
N VAL A 76 18.04 1.80 0.48
CA VAL A 76 17.02 2.52 1.25
C VAL A 76 15.87 1.59 1.60
N GLY A 77 15.37 0.81 0.62
CA GLY A 77 14.30 -0.15 0.83
C GLY A 77 14.62 -1.16 1.92
N ILE A 78 15.76 -1.85 1.85
CA ILE A 78 16.17 -2.84 2.86
C ILE A 78 16.36 -2.19 4.24
N PHE A 79 17.00 -1.03 4.31
CA PHE A 79 17.23 -0.33 5.58
C PHE A 79 15.91 0.04 6.27
N LEU A 80 14.99 0.63 5.53
CA LEU A 80 13.70 1.05 6.05
C LEU A 80 12.76 -0.15 6.31
N GLU A 81 12.93 -1.25 5.56
CA GLU A 81 12.12 -2.45 5.73
C GLU A 81 12.33 -3.13 7.08
N VAL A 82 13.49 -2.97 7.70
CA VAL A 82 13.71 -3.45 9.07
C VAL A 82 12.70 -2.81 10.03
N ALA A 83 12.53 -1.48 9.96
CA ALA A 83 11.56 -0.78 10.81
C ALA A 83 10.12 -1.15 10.47
N THR A 84 9.78 -1.17 9.17
CA THR A 84 8.42 -1.45 8.73
C THR A 84 7.99 -2.88 9.03
N THR A 85 8.86 -3.87 8.79
CA THR A 85 8.55 -5.28 9.02
C THR A 85 8.37 -5.61 10.50
N LEU A 86 9.29 -5.15 11.37
CA LEU A 86 9.17 -5.36 12.81
C LEU A 86 7.89 -4.72 13.37
N ALA A 87 7.62 -3.48 12.95
CA ALA A 87 6.41 -2.78 13.37
C ALA A 87 5.12 -3.42 12.78
N ALA A 88 5.18 -3.95 11.55
CA ALA A 88 4.04 -4.61 10.92
C ALA A 88 3.66 -5.93 11.60
N VAL A 89 4.63 -6.71 12.06
CA VAL A 89 4.39 -7.88 12.91
C VAL A 89 3.66 -7.45 14.19
N GLY A 90 4.11 -6.37 14.85
CA GLY A 90 3.43 -5.79 16.00
C GLY A 90 2.00 -5.32 15.68
N GLY A 91 1.81 -4.63 14.56
CA GLY A 91 0.50 -4.18 14.08
C GLY A 91 -0.47 -5.34 13.79
N ALA A 92 0.00 -6.39 13.12
CA ALA A 92 -0.76 -7.60 12.86
C ALA A 92 -1.11 -8.34 14.16
N ALA A 93 -0.19 -8.38 15.13
CA ALA A 93 -0.46 -8.93 16.45
C ALA A 93 -1.53 -8.12 17.19
N LEU A 94 -1.47 -6.80 17.12
CA LEU A 94 -2.43 -5.89 17.74
C LEU A 94 -3.84 -6.02 17.14
N ALA A 95 -3.96 -6.27 15.83
CA ALA A 95 -5.23 -6.49 15.14
C ALA A 95 -6.09 -7.61 15.78
N GLY A 96 -5.45 -8.61 16.36
CA GLY A 96 -6.17 -9.69 17.06
C GLY A 96 -6.74 -9.31 18.41
N LEU A 97 -6.25 -8.22 19.00
CA LEU A 97 -6.69 -7.70 20.31
C LEU A 97 -7.75 -6.62 20.19
N LEU A 98 -7.86 -5.98 19.04
CA LEU A 98 -8.82 -4.91 18.80
C LEU A 98 -10.16 -5.46 18.32
N SER A 99 -11.25 -4.77 18.67
CA SER A 99 -12.56 -5.09 18.09
C SER A 99 -12.62 -4.75 16.60
N PRO A 100 -13.41 -5.49 15.80
CA PRO A 100 -13.60 -5.20 14.38
C PRO A 100 -14.01 -3.76 14.11
N SER A 101 -14.87 -3.19 14.96
CA SER A 101 -15.32 -1.79 14.86
C SER A 101 -14.18 -0.78 14.99
N ILE A 102 -13.23 -1.00 15.93
CA ILE A 102 -12.07 -0.13 16.09
C ILE A 102 -11.17 -0.23 14.84
N ILE A 103 -10.93 -1.45 14.35
CA ILE A 103 -10.14 -1.66 13.13
C ILE A 103 -10.78 -0.93 11.95
N ALA A 104 -12.12 -0.99 11.81
CA ALA A 104 -12.85 -0.32 10.74
C ALA A 104 -12.73 1.21 10.80
N VAL A 105 -12.82 1.81 12.00
CA VAL A 105 -12.64 3.26 12.19
C VAL A 105 -11.22 3.69 11.85
N VAL A 106 -10.22 2.97 12.36
CA VAL A 106 -8.79 3.26 12.07
C VAL A 106 -8.51 3.10 10.58
N PHE A 107 -9.04 2.03 9.98
CA PHE A 107 -8.93 1.80 8.53
C PHE A 107 -9.53 2.98 7.75
N GLY A 108 -10.76 3.37 8.04
CA GLY A 108 -11.43 4.50 7.39
C GLY A 108 -10.63 5.80 7.52
N ALA A 109 -10.11 6.11 8.71
CA ALA A 109 -9.29 7.31 8.93
C ALA A 109 -8.00 7.29 8.08
N VAL A 110 -7.31 6.16 8.01
CA VAL A 110 -6.06 6.01 7.24
C VAL A 110 -6.30 6.12 5.75
N ILE A 111 -7.36 5.47 5.22
CA ILE A 111 -7.65 5.57 3.79
C ILE A 111 -8.20 6.94 3.40
N PHE A 112 -8.92 7.62 4.29
CA PHE A 112 -9.35 9.01 4.10
C PHE A 112 -8.14 9.94 3.97
N PHE A 113 -7.18 9.85 4.89
CA PHE A 113 -5.92 10.58 4.82
C PHE A 113 -5.15 10.27 3.53
N SER A 114 -5.08 8.99 3.14
CA SER A 114 -4.42 8.54 1.92
C SER A 114 -5.07 9.12 0.65
N ALA A 115 -6.40 9.22 0.64
CA ALA A 115 -7.13 9.80 -0.48
C ALA A 115 -6.83 11.31 -0.65
N ILE A 116 -6.79 12.06 0.46
CA ILE A 116 -6.42 13.49 0.44
C ILE A 116 -4.99 13.67 -0.08
N GLN A 117 -4.05 12.87 0.40
CA GLN A 117 -2.66 12.93 -0.05
C GLN A 117 -2.51 12.57 -1.54
N SER A 118 -3.33 11.65 -2.05
CA SER A 118 -3.34 11.30 -3.47
C SER A 118 -3.82 12.44 -4.38
N LEU A 119 -4.63 13.37 -3.85
CA LEU A 119 -5.10 14.56 -4.58
C LEU A 119 -4.07 15.70 -4.61
N GLN A 120 -3.13 15.72 -3.66
CA GLN A 120 -2.13 16.77 -3.63
C GLN A 120 -1.17 16.63 -4.81
N ALA A 121 -0.80 17.77 -5.39
CA ALA A 121 0.18 17.82 -6.46
C ALA A 121 1.53 17.29 -5.94
N GLN A 122 2.09 16.35 -6.68
CA GLN A 122 3.41 15.82 -6.38
C GLN A 122 4.42 16.82 -6.93
N HIS A 123 5.12 17.54 -6.04
CA HIS A 123 6.26 18.35 -6.43
C HIS A 123 7.49 17.45 -6.35
N ASP A 124 8.23 17.35 -7.45
CA ASP A 124 9.58 16.80 -7.39
C ASP A 124 10.42 17.71 -6.52
N ILE A 125 10.60 17.32 -5.27
CA ILE A 125 11.55 17.98 -4.39
C ILE A 125 12.91 17.55 -4.91
N SER A 126 13.63 18.50 -5.54
CA SER A 126 15.03 18.29 -5.90
C SER A 126 15.78 17.81 -4.65
N GLY A 127 16.57 16.75 -4.80
CA GLY A 127 17.27 16.12 -3.67
C GLY A 127 18.01 17.15 -2.82
N ALA A 128 18.23 16.82 -1.55
CA ALA A 128 18.89 17.72 -0.61
C ALA A 128 20.29 18.09 -1.10
N ASP A 129 20.68 19.36 -0.97
CA ASP A 129 22.00 19.86 -1.38
C ASP A 129 23.14 19.19 -0.60
N ARG A 130 22.89 18.75 0.64
CA ARG A 130 23.89 18.09 1.51
C ARG A 130 23.31 16.79 2.08
N PRO A 131 24.05 15.66 1.96
CA PRO A 131 23.64 14.40 2.56
C PRO A 131 23.77 14.45 4.10
N ASP A 132 22.92 13.70 4.79
CA ASP A 132 23.04 13.43 6.22
C ASP A 132 24.27 12.52 6.48
N SER A 133 24.94 12.69 7.59
CA SER A 133 26.10 11.86 7.97
C SER A 133 25.76 10.36 8.02
N LEU A 134 24.55 10.02 8.49
CA LEU A 134 24.06 8.64 8.50
C LEU A 134 23.79 8.12 7.09
N SER A 135 23.26 8.97 6.18
CA SER A 135 22.98 8.55 4.80
C SER A 135 24.27 8.22 4.04
N VAL A 136 25.36 8.96 4.31
CA VAL A 136 26.68 8.68 3.75
C VAL A 136 27.24 7.37 4.30
N ARG A 137 27.19 7.20 5.63
CA ARG A 137 27.70 6.01 6.32
C ARG A 137 26.99 4.73 5.87
N LEU A 138 25.67 4.79 5.69
CA LEU A 138 24.84 3.68 5.25
C LEU A 138 24.75 3.56 3.71
N ARG A 139 25.41 4.46 2.97
CA ARG A 139 25.40 4.51 1.49
C ARG A 139 23.99 4.54 0.91
N LEU A 140 23.10 5.36 1.50
CA LEU A 140 21.70 5.45 1.08
C LEU A 140 21.51 6.39 -0.13
N ASN A 141 22.46 7.28 -0.39
CA ASN A 141 22.46 8.14 -1.56
C ASN A 141 22.48 7.29 -2.84
N GLY A 142 21.90 7.79 -3.90
CA GLY A 142 21.76 7.04 -5.14
C GLY A 142 21.65 7.92 -6.38
N GLU A 143 21.43 7.26 -7.48
CA GLU A 143 21.20 7.88 -8.78
C GLU A 143 19.97 7.25 -9.42
N TYR A 144 19.26 7.99 -10.27
CA TYR A 144 18.11 7.49 -11.00
C TYR A 144 18.08 8.07 -12.42
N PRO A 145 17.50 7.35 -13.39
CA PRO A 145 17.53 7.77 -14.79
C PRO A 145 16.48 8.88 -15.06
N ILE A 146 16.93 10.04 -15.57
CA ILE A 146 16.09 11.11 -16.12
C ILE A 146 16.58 11.44 -17.51
N ALA A 147 15.68 11.37 -18.50
CA ALA A 147 15.96 11.72 -19.90
C ALA A 147 17.25 11.07 -20.45
N GLY A 148 17.52 9.83 -20.07
CA GLY A 148 18.69 9.07 -20.52
C GLY A 148 20.00 9.39 -19.79
N LYS A 149 19.97 10.24 -18.76
CA LYS A 149 21.12 10.54 -17.89
C LYS A 149 20.86 10.09 -16.45
N MET A 150 21.89 9.61 -15.76
CA MET A 150 21.80 9.29 -14.33
C MET A 150 21.93 10.58 -13.52
N GLN A 151 20.91 10.91 -12.74
CA GLN A 151 20.88 12.08 -11.86
C GLN A 151 21.11 11.64 -10.41
N PRO A 152 22.18 12.13 -9.75
CA PRO A 152 22.43 11.83 -8.36
C PRO A 152 21.45 12.55 -7.45
N TYR A 153 21.14 11.94 -6.30
CA TYR A 153 20.36 12.55 -5.22
C TYR A 153 20.94 12.17 -3.86
N ASN A 154 20.79 13.07 -2.91
CA ASN A 154 21.22 12.89 -1.53
C ASN A 154 20.03 12.61 -0.62
N VAL A 155 20.24 11.76 0.37
CA VAL A 155 19.24 11.39 1.37
C VAL A 155 19.53 12.14 2.67
N THR A 156 18.48 12.70 3.28
CA THR A 156 18.53 13.41 4.57
C THR A 156 17.47 12.85 5.50
N GLY A 157 17.46 13.29 6.78
CA GLY A 157 16.40 12.92 7.70
C GLY A 157 16.26 11.42 7.93
N VAL A 158 17.36 10.68 7.96
CA VAL A 158 17.37 9.21 8.05
C VAL A 158 16.65 8.73 9.31
N VAL A 159 16.93 9.34 10.47
CA VAL A 159 16.32 8.93 11.75
C VAL A 159 14.81 9.18 11.79
N PRO A 160 14.32 10.42 11.53
CA PRO A 160 12.87 10.66 11.52
C PRO A 160 12.17 9.87 10.40
N GLY A 161 12.82 9.62 9.25
CA GLY A 161 12.31 8.75 8.20
C GLY A 161 12.12 7.31 8.70
N PHE A 162 13.10 6.75 9.40
CA PHE A 162 13.04 5.41 9.98
C PHE A 162 11.91 5.27 11.03
N LEU A 163 11.74 6.26 11.91
CA LEU A 163 10.67 6.27 12.91
C LEU A 163 9.27 6.36 12.26
N LEU A 164 9.12 7.20 11.23
CA LEU A 164 7.85 7.27 10.50
C LEU A 164 7.56 5.98 9.73
N MET A 165 8.60 5.31 9.24
CA MET A 165 8.47 3.99 8.62
C MET A 165 8.03 2.91 9.61
N ALA A 166 8.47 2.96 10.86
CA ALA A 166 7.94 2.08 11.90
C ALA A 166 6.42 2.32 12.11
N GLY A 167 5.99 3.58 12.17
CA GLY A 167 4.57 3.92 12.23
C GLY A 167 3.79 3.41 11.01
N ALA A 168 4.34 3.58 9.81
CA ALA A 168 3.76 3.06 8.57
C ALA A 168 3.65 1.53 8.58
N GLY A 169 4.66 0.84 9.10
CA GLY A 169 4.66 -0.61 9.28
C GLY A 169 3.55 -1.08 10.22
N LEU A 170 3.41 -0.44 11.37
CA LEU A 170 2.37 -0.77 12.35
C LEU A 170 0.96 -0.63 11.73
N ILE A 171 0.71 0.47 11.03
CA ILE A 171 -0.54 0.69 10.30
C ILE A 171 -0.73 -0.38 9.20
N SER A 172 0.33 -0.71 8.47
CA SER A 172 0.30 -1.73 7.42
C SER A 172 -0.09 -3.10 7.96
N GLY A 173 0.53 -3.51 9.07
CA GLY A 173 0.25 -4.79 9.71
C GLY A 173 -1.14 -4.87 10.31
N LEU A 174 -1.60 -3.77 10.93
CA LEU A 174 -2.93 -3.67 11.51
C LEU A 174 -4.04 -3.75 10.46
N LEU A 175 -3.87 -3.06 9.34
CA LEU A 175 -4.92 -2.82 8.35
C LEU A 175 -4.78 -3.63 7.05
N GLY A 176 -3.65 -4.28 6.81
CA GLY A 176 -3.43 -5.09 5.60
C GLY A 176 -3.38 -4.33 4.27
N ILE A 177 -3.14 -3.00 4.30
CA ILE A 177 -3.15 -2.15 3.09
C ILE A 177 -1.77 -1.84 2.52
N GLY A 178 -0.70 -2.36 3.14
CA GLY A 178 0.68 -2.10 2.73
C GLY A 178 1.21 -0.68 3.02
N SER A 179 0.36 0.26 3.49
CA SER A 179 0.69 1.66 3.86
C SER A 179 1.60 2.42 2.89
N GLY A 180 1.50 2.13 1.60
CA GLY A 180 2.37 2.70 0.56
C GLY A 180 2.44 4.23 0.56
N VAL A 181 1.31 4.91 0.81
CA VAL A 181 1.25 6.38 0.87
C VAL A 181 2.11 6.92 2.00
N VAL A 182 2.02 6.35 3.19
CA VAL A 182 2.81 6.80 4.36
C VAL A 182 4.30 6.54 4.12
N LYS A 183 4.65 5.40 3.50
CA LYS A 183 6.02 5.07 3.11
C LYS A 183 6.58 6.07 2.10
N VAL A 184 5.82 6.39 1.05
CA VAL A 184 6.21 7.39 0.05
C VAL A 184 6.38 8.75 0.70
N LEU A 185 5.45 9.16 1.59
CA LEU A 185 5.53 10.43 2.30
C LEU A 185 6.81 10.54 3.17
N ALA A 186 7.16 9.46 3.87
CA ALA A 186 8.38 9.40 4.66
C ALA A 186 9.64 9.56 3.80
N MET A 187 9.71 8.86 2.68
CA MET A 187 10.86 8.94 1.77
C MET A 187 10.91 10.28 1.03
N ASP A 188 9.78 10.75 0.48
CA ASP A 188 9.74 11.96 -0.34
C ASP A 188 9.88 13.23 0.53
N ARG A 189 9.03 13.40 1.56
CA ARG A 189 8.98 14.65 2.33
C ARG A 189 10.04 14.76 3.41
N ILE A 190 10.34 13.67 4.12
CA ILE A 190 11.27 13.69 5.24
C ILE A 190 12.68 13.37 4.78
N MET A 191 12.84 12.28 4.00
CA MET A 191 14.15 11.87 3.52
C MET A 191 14.58 12.57 2.24
N ARG A 192 13.72 13.40 1.64
CA ARG A 192 13.95 14.16 0.39
C ARG A 192 14.41 13.29 -0.78
N ILE A 193 13.94 12.07 -0.83
CA ILE A 193 14.19 11.16 -1.94
C ILE A 193 13.24 11.53 -3.08
N PRO A 194 13.69 11.60 -4.34
CA PRO A 194 12.87 11.92 -5.49
C PRO A 194 11.60 11.06 -5.52
N PHE A 195 10.46 11.67 -5.82
CA PHE A 195 9.14 11.03 -5.73
C PHE A 195 9.06 9.70 -6.50
N LYS A 196 9.64 9.64 -7.71
CA LYS A 196 9.64 8.43 -8.53
C LYS A 196 10.43 7.29 -7.85
N VAL A 197 11.58 7.60 -7.25
CA VAL A 197 12.39 6.63 -6.48
C VAL A 197 11.64 6.19 -5.22
N SER A 198 11.02 7.12 -4.50
CA SER A 198 10.20 6.84 -3.31
C SER A 198 9.06 5.89 -3.62
N THR A 199 8.32 6.13 -4.71
CA THR A 199 7.18 5.30 -5.11
C THR A 199 7.61 3.89 -5.50
N THR A 200 8.67 3.76 -6.31
CA THR A 200 9.15 2.45 -6.76
C THR A 200 9.79 1.65 -5.61
N THR A 201 10.52 2.33 -4.72
CA THR A 201 11.08 1.71 -3.51
C THR A 201 9.98 1.28 -2.55
N SER A 202 8.93 2.11 -2.37
CA SER A 202 7.76 1.73 -1.57
C SER A 202 7.06 0.48 -2.11
N ASN A 203 6.87 0.36 -3.42
CA ASN A 203 6.27 -0.84 -4.02
C ASN A 203 7.09 -2.12 -3.75
N PHE A 204 8.41 -2.03 -3.76
CA PHE A 204 9.29 -3.13 -3.35
C PHE A 204 9.07 -3.51 -1.88
N MET A 205 8.97 -2.52 -1.00
CA MET A 205 8.80 -2.70 0.45
C MET A 205 7.43 -3.27 0.82
N ILE A 206 6.36 -2.86 0.14
CA ILE A 206 4.98 -3.25 0.46
C ILE A 206 4.81 -4.77 0.49
N GLY A 207 5.39 -5.50 -0.46
CA GLY A 207 5.28 -6.95 -0.53
C GLY A 207 5.93 -7.66 0.64
N VAL A 208 7.11 -7.22 1.06
CA VAL A 208 7.84 -7.80 2.19
C VAL A 208 7.10 -7.55 3.50
N THR A 209 6.68 -6.30 3.73
CA THR A 209 5.87 -5.93 4.92
C THR A 209 4.56 -6.71 4.97
N ALA A 210 3.86 -6.87 3.83
CA ALA A 210 2.62 -7.63 3.75
C ALA A 210 2.83 -9.12 4.02
N CYS A 211 3.94 -9.70 3.53
CA CYS A 211 4.29 -11.10 3.77
C CYS A 211 4.51 -11.38 5.26
N ALA A 212 5.25 -10.50 5.94
CA ALA A 212 5.46 -10.63 7.39
C ALA A 212 4.15 -10.56 8.18
N SER A 213 3.26 -9.63 7.82
CA SER A 213 1.92 -9.51 8.43
C SER A 213 1.05 -10.73 8.11
N ALA A 214 1.08 -11.22 6.86
CA ALA A 214 0.30 -12.38 6.44
C ALA A 214 0.65 -13.63 7.25
N GLY A 215 1.90 -13.81 7.68
CA GLY A 215 2.29 -14.89 8.58
C GLY A 215 1.49 -14.92 9.88
N ILE A 216 1.25 -13.75 10.49
CA ILE A 216 0.44 -13.63 11.72
C ILE A 216 -1.04 -13.92 11.45
N TYR A 217 -1.60 -13.35 10.36
CA TYR A 217 -3.01 -13.57 9.98
C TYR A 217 -3.27 -15.03 9.59
N LEU A 218 -2.31 -15.69 8.92
CA LEU A 218 -2.38 -17.11 8.59
C LEU A 218 -2.36 -17.98 9.84
N GLY A 219 -1.44 -17.70 10.77
CA GLY A 219 -1.36 -18.44 12.05
C GLY A 219 -2.62 -18.32 12.91
N ARG A 220 -3.43 -17.27 12.71
CA ARG A 220 -4.73 -17.06 13.36
C ARG A 220 -5.93 -17.60 12.57
N GLY A 221 -5.71 -18.16 11.38
CA GLY A 221 -6.78 -18.68 10.53
C GLY A 221 -7.59 -17.59 9.80
N TYR A 222 -7.09 -16.32 9.73
CA TYR A 222 -7.78 -15.22 9.04
C TYR A 222 -7.48 -15.15 7.54
N ILE A 223 -6.67 -16.04 6.99
CA ILE A 223 -6.47 -16.19 5.55
C ILE A 223 -7.25 -17.39 5.07
N GLU A 224 -8.45 -17.15 4.56
CA GLU A 224 -9.33 -18.17 3.99
C GLU A 224 -9.04 -18.30 2.49
N PRO A 225 -8.53 -19.45 2.01
CA PRO A 225 -8.15 -19.61 0.61
C PRO A 225 -9.32 -19.41 -0.37
N SER A 226 -10.54 -19.81 0.01
CA SER A 226 -11.75 -19.65 -0.81
C SER A 226 -12.08 -18.18 -1.09
N LEU A 227 -11.70 -17.28 -0.18
CA LEU A 227 -11.85 -15.84 -0.31
C LEU A 227 -10.60 -15.19 -0.93
N ALA A 228 -9.42 -15.56 -0.46
CA ALA A 228 -8.17 -14.93 -0.84
C ALA A 228 -7.76 -15.20 -2.30
N MET A 229 -8.02 -16.41 -2.82
CA MET A 229 -7.61 -16.78 -4.18
C MET A 229 -8.36 -16.01 -5.27
N PRO A 230 -9.72 -15.93 -5.28
CA PRO A 230 -10.44 -15.12 -6.26
C PRO A 230 -10.08 -13.64 -6.18
N VAL A 231 -9.89 -13.11 -4.96
CA VAL A 231 -9.48 -11.71 -4.73
C VAL A 231 -8.10 -11.46 -5.31
N MET A 232 -7.12 -12.30 -4.98
CA MET A 232 -5.74 -12.19 -5.46
C MET A 232 -5.68 -12.21 -6.99
N LEU A 233 -6.33 -13.19 -7.61
CA LEU A 233 -6.34 -13.33 -9.07
C LEU A 233 -7.04 -12.15 -9.76
N GLY A 234 -8.17 -11.70 -9.20
CA GLY A 234 -8.88 -10.53 -9.70
C GLY A 234 -8.04 -9.26 -9.60
N VAL A 235 -7.47 -8.98 -8.42
CA VAL A 235 -6.62 -7.78 -8.21
C VAL A 235 -5.37 -7.83 -9.10
N LEU A 236 -4.74 -8.99 -9.25
CA LEU A 236 -3.58 -9.15 -10.12
C LEU A 236 -3.95 -8.88 -11.59
N ALA A 237 -5.01 -9.47 -12.10
CA ALA A 237 -5.50 -9.22 -13.45
C ALA A 237 -5.87 -7.74 -13.66
N GLY A 238 -6.59 -7.14 -12.70
CA GLY A 238 -6.97 -5.74 -12.72
C GLY A 238 -5.76 -4.80 -12.72
N SER A 239 -4.75 -5.10 -11.90
CA SER A 239 -3.53 -4.29 -11.82
C SER A 239 -2.69 -4.34 -13.09
N LEU A 240 -2.59 -5.50 -13.74
CA LEU A 240 -1.91 -5.66 -15.03
C LEU A 240 -2.63 -4.91 -16.16
N LEU A 241 -3.96 -4.98 -16.18
CA LEU A 241 -4.78 -4.19 -17.12
C LEU A 241 -4.62 -2.70 -16.85
N GLY A 242 -4.69 -2.27 -15.59
CA GLY A 242 -4.53 -0.88 -15.19
C GLY A 242 -3.18 -0.30 -15.59
N ALA A 243 -2.09 -1.04 -15.40
CA ALA A 243 -0.75 -0.63 -15.81
C ALA A 243 -0.64 -0.38 -17.32
N ARG A 244 -1.30 -1.21 -18.14
CA ARG A 244 -1.34 -1.03 -19.62
C ARG A 244 -2.17 0.18 -20.04
N TYR A 245 -3.30 0.42 -19.39
CA TYR A 245 -4.18 1.55 -19.69
C TYR A 245 -3.63 2.88 -19.17
N LEU A 246 -2.87 2.88 -18.07
CA LEU A 246 -2.30 4.07 -17.44
C LEU A 246 -1.38 4.84 -18.39
N ALA A 247 -0.65 4.14 -19.27
CA ALA A 247 0.23 4.75 -20.26
C ALA A 247 -0.52 5.68 -21.26
N ARG A 248 -1.86 5.53 -21.37
CA ARG A 248 -2.71 6.27 -22.32
C ARG A 248 -3.76 7.16 -21.66
N ALA A 249 -4.01 7.04 -20.36
CA ALA A 249 -5.11 7.73 -19.67
C ALA A 249 -4.67 9.06 -19.05
N ARG A 250 -5.62 10.01 -18.93
CA ARG A 250 -5.41 11.26 -18.19
C ARG A 250 -5.38 10.95 -16.68
N THR A 251 -4.19 10.83 -16.13
CA THR A 251 -3.93 10.46 -14.71
C THR A 251 -4.68 11.31 -13.68
N VAL A 252 -4.88 12.61 -13.97
CA VAL A 252 -5.57 13.54 -13.05
C VAL A 252 -7.04 13.18 -12.83
N VAL A 253 -7.78 12.81 -13.90
CA VAL A 253 -9.20 12.45 -13.79
C VAL A 253 -9.34 11.14 -13.01
N LEU A 254 -8.50 10.16 -13.33
CA LEU A 254 -8.53 8.86 -12.64
C LEU A 254 -8.21 8.99 -11.14
N ARG A 255 -7.25 9.84 -10.77
CA ARG A 255 -6.93 10.12 -9.36
C ARG A 255 -8.11 10.75 -8.62
N ARG A 256 -8.82 11.70 -9.27
CA ARG A 256 -10.01 12.33 -8.65
C ARG A 256 -11.13 11.32 -8.45
N VAL A 257 -11.41 10.49 -9.45
CA VAL A 257 -12.44 9.43 -9.34
C VAL A 257 -12.07 8.44 -8.24
N PHE A 258 -10.83 7.97 -8.22
CA PHE A 258 -10.35 7.07 -7.17
C PHE A 258 -10.48 7.71 -5.78
N ALA A 259 -10.01 8.95 -5.61
CA ALA A 259 -10.08 9.65 -4.33
C ALA A 259 -11.53 9.82 -3.86
N ALA A 260 -12.45 10.16 -4.77
CA ALA A 260 -13.87 10.28 -4.45
C ALA A 260 -14.46 8.93 -3.97
N VAL A 261 -14.17 7.83 -4.66
CA VAL A 261 -14.60 6.49 -4.26
C VAL A 261 -14.01 6.11 -2.89
N VAL A 262 -12.72 6.33 -2.68
CA VAL A 262 -12.04 6.00 -1.42
C VAL A 262 -12.55 6.85 -0.26
N ILE A 263 -12.84 8.13 -0.47
CA ILE A 263 -13.43 9.01 0.55
C ILE A 263 -14.82 8.50 0.96
N LEU A 264 -15.63 8.10 0.01
CA LEU A 264 -16.96 7.55 0.28
C LEU A 264 -16.86 6.25 1.09
N LEU A 265 -15.99 5.31 0.66
CA LEU A 265 -15.74 4.07 1.38
C LEU A 265 -15.17 4.31 2.78
N ALA A 266 -14.29 5.29 2.94
CA ALA A 266 -13.73 5.70 4.23
C ALA A 266 -14.84 6.20 5.18
N ALA A 267 -15.72 7.06 4.67
CA ALA A 267 -16.84 7.59 5.46
C ALA A 267 -17.78 6.47 5.91
N GLU A 268 -18.10 5.52 5.02
CA GLU A 268 -18.93 4.36 5.38
C GLU A 268 -18.25 3.44 6.39
N MET A 269 -16.95 3.17 6.24
CA MET A 269 -16.19 2.36 7.20
C MET A 269 -16.17 3.02 8.60
N ILE A 270 -15.95 4.34 8.67
CA ILE A 270 -15.98 5.08 9.93
C ILE A 270 -17.40 5.05 10.54
N PHE A 271 -18.41 5.34 9.74
CA PHE A 271 -19.80 5.38 10.22
C PHE A 271 -20.25 4.02 10.76
N ASN A 272 -20.05 2.94 9.99
CA ASN A 272 -20.43 1.60 10.43
C ASN A 272 -19.57 1.11 11.62
N GLY A 273 -18.30 1.49 11.67
CA GLY A 273 -17.43 1.20 12.80
C GLY A 273 -17.90 1.88 14.10
N LEU A 274 -18.28 3.16 14.04
CA LEU A 274 -18.83 3.89 15.18
C LEU A 274 -20.19 3.36 15.64
N MET A 275 -21.00 2.84 14.70
CA MET A 275 -22.29 2.22 15.01
C MET A 275 -22.19 0.77 15.52
N GLY A 276 -20.97 0.21 15.61
CA GLY A 276 -20.75 -1.17 16.05
C GLY A 276 -21.35 -2.23 15.14
N ARG A 277 -21.42 -1.96 13.84
CA ARG A 277 -22.01 -2.87 12.85
C ARG A 277 -21.04 -3.91 12.27
N PHE A 278 -19.81 -3.95 12.76
CA PHE A 278 -18.76 -4.92 12.39
C PHE A 278 -18.60 -6.00 13.44
#